data_18f781fe656f4c84da123345577f3f69
#
_entry.id   18f781fe656f4c84da123345577f3f69
#
_cell.length_a   1.000
_cell.length_b   1.000
_cell.length_c   1.000
_cell.angle_alpha   90.00
_cell.angle_beta   90.00
_cell.angle_gamma   90.00
#
_symmetry.space_group_name_H-M   'P 1'
#
loop_
_entity.id
_entity.type
_entity.pdbx_description
1 polymer ?
#
loop_
_entity_poly.entity_id
_entity_poly.type
_entity_poly.pdbx_seq_one_letter_code
_entity_poly.pdbx_strand_id
1 'polypeptide(L)'
;MSNRKHDYEKLLGLTHEQFRREWTLRQDRRMNGAFASFPDVLRDIVVSNRSSVNEEAIEELFQARLEEKRLPFRQIRPDIIELLETVQGMGLKVGLISNCTSEEVGAWQDSELAPYFDDCVFSFEVHCSKPDAAIYALACSRLEVLPEESVFVGDGGSNELEGARRAGLHACHAFWFNTYIGSEFVKLASPSEVLNVLRACVIKAN
;
A
#
# COMPACT_ATOMS: atom_id res chain seq x y z
N MET A 1 9.75 5.78 -23.78
CA MET A 1 8.32 5.47 -23.94
C MET A 1 7.55 6.60 -23.25
N SER A 2 6.65 7.24 -23.98
CA SER A 2 5.94 8.46 -23.56
C SER A 2 5.10 8.19 -22.31
N ASN A 3 5.49 8.83 -21.20
CA ASN A 3 4.69 8.90 -19.99
C ASN A 3 3.49 9.81 -20.29
N ARG A 4 2.42 9.24 -20.87
CA ARG A 4 1.16 9.97 -21.03
C ARG A 4 0.59 10.14 -19.62
N LYS A 5 0.95 11.23 -18.97
CA LYS A 5 0.12 11.76 -17.87
C LYS A 5 -1.27 11.96 -18.46
N HIS A 6 -2.20 11.09 -18.12
CA HIS A 6 -3.60 11.32 -18.47
C HIS A 6 -4.01 12.66 -17.86
N ASP A 7 -4.53 13.52 -18.71
CA ASP A 7 -4.97 14.87 -18.31
C ASP A 7 -6.36 14.72 -17.66
N TYR A 8 -6.38 14.22 -16.43
CA TYR A 8 -7.61 14.05 -15.64
C TYR A 8 -8.41 15.34 -15.59
N GLU A 9 -7.71 16.48 -15.49
CA GLU A 9 -8.36 17.77 -15.36
C GLU A 9 -9.13 18.13 -16.62
N LYS A 10 -8.51 17.98 -17.78
CA LYS A 10 -9.14 18.27 -19.06
C LYS A 10 -10.32 17.36 -19.35
N LEU A 11 -10.18 16.08 -19.08
CA LEU A 11 -11.22 15.08 -19.32
C LEU A 11 -12.42 15.23 -18.39
N LEU A 12 -12.18 15.71 -17.15
CA LEU A 12 -13.24 15.95 -16.16
C LEU A 12 -13.73 17.39 -16.13
N GLY A 13 -13.17 18.31 -16.94
CA GLY A 13 -13.56 19.72 -16.96
C GLY A 13 -13.16 20.50 -15.70
N LEU A 14 -12.07 20.10 -15.03
CA LEU A 14 -11.58 20.71 -13.80
C LEU A 14 -10.21 21.36 -14.04
N THR A 15 -9.80 22.27 -13.16
CA THR A 15 -8.42 22.74 -13.11
C THR A 15 -7.56 21.76 -12.31
N HIS A 16 -6.24 21.78 -12.50
CA HIS A 16 -5.31 20.97 -11.73
C HIS A 16 -5.47 21.14 -10.22
N GLU A 17 -5.61 22.37 -9.77
CA GLU A 17 -5.78 22.71 -8.36
C GLU A 17 -7.10 22.16 -7.79
N GLN A 18 -8.20 22.29 -8.54
CA GLN A 18 -9.49 21.73 -8.17
C GLN A 18 -9.39 20.20 -8.03
N PHE A 19 -8.85 19.51 -9.03
CA PHE A 19 -8.72 18.06 -8.99
C PHE A 19 -7.84 17.60 -7.81
N ARG A 20 -6.66 18.19 -7.61
CA ARG A 20 -5.78 17.85 -6.48
C ARG A 20 -6.46 18.03 -5.14
N ARG A 21 -7.15 19.16 -4.93
CA ARG A 21 -7.89 19.42 -3.69
C ARG A 21 -8.95 18.34 -3.45
N GLU A 22 -9.78 18.09 -4.44
CA GLU A 22 -10.87 17.12 -4.35
C GLU A 22 -10.36 15.68 -4.16
N TRP A 23 -9.26 15.34 -4.82
CA TRP A 23 -8.59 14.05 -4.66
C TRP A 23 -8.05 13.85 -3.23
N THR A 24 -7.40 14.87 -2.67
CA THR A 24 -6.88 14.86 -1.31
C THR A 24 -7.99 14.78 -0.26
N LEU A 25 -9.07 15.55 -0.43
CA LEU A 25 -10.23 15.53 0.47
C LEU A 25 -10.89 14.15 0.58
N ARG A 26 -10.74 13.31 -0.42
CA ARG A 26 -11.31 11.95 -0.46
C ARG A 26 -10.33 10.85 -0.06
N GLN A 27 -9.14 11.20 0.37
CA GLN A 27 -8.09 10.21 0.63
C GLN A 27 -8.55 9.11 1.57
N ASP A 28 -9.07 9.45 2.74
CA ASP A 28 -9.51 8.47 3.73
C ASP A 28 -10.66 7.60 3.20
N ARG A 29 -11.65 8.22 2.54
CA ARG A 29 -12.77 7.51 1.95
C ARG A 29 -12.37 6.56 0.82
N ARG A 30 -11.31 6.90 0.05
CA ARG A 30 -10.75 6.00 -0.97
C ARG A 30 -10.04 4.81 -0.34
N MET A 31 -9.22 5.07 0.69
CA MET A 31 -8.41 4.04 1.33
C MET A 31 -9.20 3.09 2.22
N ASN A 32 -10.36 3.51 2.74
CA ASN A 32 -11.21 2.68 3.62
C ASN A 32 -12.39 2.01 2.90
N GLY A 33 -12.40 2.01 1.56
CA GLY A 33 -13.44 1.33 0.77
C GLY A 33 -14.81 2.02 0.76
N ALA A 34 -14.92 3.30 1.19
CA ALA A 34 -16.18 4.05 1.12
C ALA A 34 -16.60 4.36 -0.32
N PHE A 35 -15.72 4.23 -1.29
CA PHE A 35 -16.02 4.19 -2.71
C PHE A 35 -15.82 2.76 -3.22
N ALA A 36 -16.80 2.24 -3.96
CA ALA A 36 -16.73 0.90 -4.51
C ALA A 36 -15.68 0.77 -5.62
N SER A 37 -15.41 1.86 -6.35
CA SER A 37 -14.47 1.88 -7.48
C SER A 37 -13.85 3.26 -7.72
N PHE A 38 -12.76 3.28 -8.49
CA PHE A 38 -12.16 4.53 -8.96
C PHE A 38 -13.12 5.39 -9.79
N PRO A 39 -13.95 4.85 -10.73
CA PRO A 39 -15.00 5.61 -11.39
C PRO A 39 -15.95 6.34 -10.42
N ASP A 40 -16.31 5.73 -9.29
CA ASP A 40 -17.20 6.37 -8.32
C ASP A 40 -16.55 7.57 -7.63
N VAL A 41 -15.24 7.51 -7.39
CA VAL A 41 -14.47 8.67 -6.91
C VAL A 41 -14.52 9.80 -7.92
N LEU A 42 -14.32 9.51 -9.21
CA LEU A 42 -14.34 10.52 -10.27
C LEU A 42 -15.72 11.16 -10.43
N ARG A 43 -16.80 10.36 -10.38
CA ARG A 43 -18.18 10.86 -10.41
C ARG A 43 -18.45 11.81 -9.23
N ASP A 44 -18.08 11.40 -8.03
CA ASP A 44 -18.25 12.21 -6.81
C ASP A 44 -17.47 13.54 -6.90
N ILE A 45 -16.26 13.53 -7.46
CA ILE A 45 -15.45 14.74 -7.71
C ILE A 45 -16.15 15.66 -8.70
N VAL A 46 -16.59 15.14 -9.84
CA VAL A 46 -17.24 15.92 -10.91
C VAL A 46 -18.53 16.56 -10.39
N VAL A 47 -19.37 15.79 -9.72
CA VAL A 47 -20.64 16.28 -9.14
C VAL A 47 -20.38 17.35 -8.07
N SER A 48 -19.39 17.16 -7.21
CA SER A 48 -19.03 18.15 -6.16
C SER A 48 -18.58 19.49 -6.74
N ASN A 49 -18.06 19.51 -7.96
CA ASN A 49 -17.64 20.73 -8.68
C ASN A 49 -18.72 21.26 -9.63
N ARG A 50 -19.95 20.73 -9.56
CA ARG A 50 -21.09 21.14 -10.41
C ARG A 50 -20.80 20.98 -11.91
N SER A 51 -19.90 20.08 -12.27
CA SER A 51 -19.59 19.73 -13.65
C SER A 51 -20.51 18.58 -14.11
N SER A 52 -20.70 18.46 -15.42
CA SER A 52 -21.43 17.33 -15.99
C SER A 52 -20.55 16.07 -16.03
N VAL A 53 -21.14 14.95 -15.64
CA VAL A 53 -20.45 13.65 -15.71
C VAL A 53 -20.34 13.22 -17.17
N ASN A 54 -19.13 12.86 -17.58
CA ASN A 54 -18.84 12.24 -18.87
C ASN A 54 -18.37 10.79 -18.61
N GLU A 55 -19.28 9.83 -18.76
CA GLU A 55 -19.01 8.42 -18.47
C GLU A 55 -17.93 7.82 -19.38
N GLU A 56 -17.87 8.23 -20.64
CA GLU A 56 -16.85 7.77 -21.58
C GLU A 56 -15.44 8.22 -21.16
N ALA A 57 -15.32 9.48 -20.73
CA ALA A 57 -14.05 9.99 -20.19
C ALA A 57 -13.66 9.31 -18.86
N ILE A 58 -14.62 9.00 -18.00
CA ILE A 58 -14.38 8.28 -16.74
C ILE A 58 -13.87 6.86 -17.02
N GLU A 59 -14.48 6.18 -17.98
CA GLU A 59 -14.06 4.83 -18.38
C GLU A 59 -12.66 4.84 -19.02
N GLU A 60 -12.36 5.80 -19.88
CA GLU A 60 -11.02 5.97 -20.45
C GLU A 60 -9.95 6.14 -19.36
N LEU A 61 -10.23 7.02 -18.37
CA LEU A 61 -9.34 7.25 -17.23
C LEU A 61 -9.18 5.99 -16.37
N PHE A 62 -10.24 5.23 -16.20
CA PHE A 62 -10.19 3.98 -15.42
C PHE A 62 -9.32 2.92 -16.09
N GLN A 63 -9.51 2.69 -17.38
CA GLN A 63 -8.69 1.73 -18.13
C GLN A 63 -7.21 2.12 -18.12
N ALA A 64 -6.92 3.41 -18.28
CA ALA A 64 -5.58 3.94 -18.20
C ALA A 64 -4.94 3.75 -16.81
N ARG A 65 -5.71 3.96 -15.74
CA ARG A 65 -5.26 3.73 -14.37
C ARG A 65 -5.00 2.24 -14.10
N LEU A 66 -5.85 1.35 -14.57
CA LEU A 66 -5.62 -0.09 -14.44
C LEU A 66 -4.28 -0.52 -15.07
N GLU A 67 -3.98 -0.04 -16.28
CA GLU A 67 -2.69 -0.34 -16.93
C GLU A 67 -1.51 0.26 -16.16
N GLU A 68 -1.62 1.50 -15.68
CA GLU A 68 -0.58 2.13 -14.84
C GLU A 68 -0.31 1.31 -13.56
N LYS A 69 -1.37 0.88 -12.89
CA LYS A 69 -1.26 0.15 -11.61
C LYS A 69 -0.78 -1.29 -11.76
N ARG A 70 -0.82 -1.86 -12.96
CA ARG A 70 -0.20 -3.16 -13.27
C ARG A 70 1.32 -3.10 -13.44
N LEU A 71 1.87 -1.94 -13.81
CA LEU A 71 3.29 -1.81 -14.12
C LEU A 71 4.23 -2.21 -12.96
N PRO A 72 3.99 -1.80 -11.70
CA PRO A 72 4.85 -2.20 -10.58
C PRO A 72 4.97 -3.71 -10.41
N PHE A 73 3.91 -4.47 -10.72
CA PHE A 73 3.88 -5.93 -10.59
C PHE A 73 4.61 -6.69 -11.70
N ARG A 74 4.98 -5.99 -12.79
CA ARG A 74 5.73 -6.58 -13.92
C ARG A 74 7.25 -6.48 -13.76
N GLN A 75 7.73 -5.70 -12.81
CA GLN A 75 9.15 -5.43 -12.63
C GLN A 75 9.51 -5.46 -11.16
N ILE A 76 9.51 -6.66 -10.59
CA ILE A 76 9.91 -6.87 -9.20
C ILE A 76 11.45 -6.86 -9.12
N ARG A 77 11.97 -6.18 -8.12
CA ARG A 77 13.42 -6.15 -7.85
C ARG A 77 13.89 -7.54 -7.39
N PRO A 78 14.98 -8.08 -7.98
CA PRO A 78 15.48 -9.40 -7.59
C PRO A 78 15.84 -9.52 -6.12
N ASP A 79 16.37 -8.46 -5.51
CA ASP A 79 16.74 -8.45 -4.09
C ASP A 79 15.53 -8.52 -3.13
N ILE A 80 14.34 -8.15 -3.60
CA ILE A 80 13.09 -8.35 -2.86
C ILE A 80 12.68 -9.84 -2.90
N ILE A 81 12.79 -10.46 -4.07
CA ILE A 81 12.50 -11.91 -4.20
C ILE A 81 13.46 -12.72 -3.33
N GLU A 82 14.78 -12.45 -3.42
CA GLU A 82 15.80 -13.10 -2.59
C GLU A 82 15.53 -12.95 -1.08
N LEU A 83 15.10 -11.76 -0.65
CA LEU A 83 14.68 -11.54 0.73
C LEU A 83 13.51 -12.45 1.11
N LEU A 84 12.45 -12.47 0.31
CA LEU A 84 11.23 -13.24 0.60
C LEU A 84 11.49 -14.74 0.60
N GLU A 85 12.27 -15.26 -0.35
CA GLU A 85 12.73 -16.67 -0.37
C GLU A 85 13.49 -17.03 0.92
N THR A 86 14.39 -16.13 1.35
CA THR A 86 15.16 -16.34 2.58
C THR A 86 14.26 -16.36 3.81
N VAL A 87 13.28 -15.45 3.89
CA VAL A 87 12.34 -15.37 5.01
C VAL A 87 11.45 -16.62 5.07
N GLN A 88 10.95 -17.10 3.93
CA GLN A 88 10.22 -18.37 3.86
C GLN A 88 11.11 -19.56 4.28
N GLY A 89 12.36 -19.59 3.84
CA GLY A 89 13.34 -20.61 4.24
C GLY A 89 13.64 -20.61 5.75
N MET A 90 13.41 -19.49 6.45
CA MET A 90 13.49 -19.41 7.91
C MET A 90 12.22 -19.94 8.61
N GLY A 91 11.18 -20.31 7.88
CA GLY A 91 9.89 -20.75 8.42
C GLY A 91 9.05 -19.64 9.04
N LEU A 92 9.34 -18.39 8.70
CA LEU A 92 8.58 -17.24 9.19
C LEU A 92 7.35 -16.97 8.31
N LYS A 93 6.27 -16.53 8.91
CA LYS A 93 5.06 -16.08 8.19
C LYS A 93 5.28 -14.68 7.64
N VAL A 94 4.74 -14.44 6.44
CA VAL A 94 4.85 -13.15 5.75
C VAL A 94 3.46 -12.60 5.48
N GLY A 95 3.18 -11.39 5.98
CA GLY A 95 1.92 -10.68 5.75
C GLY A 95 2.11 -9.37 5.01
N LEU A 96 1.11 -8.99 4.22
CA LEU A 96 1.04 -7.67 3.57
C LEU A 96 -0.06 -6.84 4.21
N ILE A 97 0.26 -5.59 4.59
CA ILE A 97 -0.73 -4.57 4.98
C ILE A 97 -0.60 -3.39 4.03
N SER A 98 -1.62 -3.12 3.22
CA SER A 98 -1.59 -2.04 2.23
C SER A 98 -2.77 -1.08 2.38
N ASN A 99 -2.47 0.22 2.47
CA ASN A 99 -3.46 1.26 2.23
C ASN A 99 -3.61 1.43 0.72
N CYS A 100 -4.69 0.92 0.16
CA CYS A 100 -4.89 0.87 -1.28
C CYS A 100 -6.37 0.87 -1.66
N THR A 101 -6.62 1.03 -2.95
CA THR A 101 -7.91 0.84 -3.59
C THR A 101 -7.89 -0.44 -4.44
N SER A 102 -9.04 -0.95 -4.84
CA SER A 102 -9.16 -2.21 -5.56
C SER A 102 -8.34 -2.25 -6.86
N GLU A 103 -8.36 -1.15 -7.63
CA GLU A 103 -7.59 -1.06 -8.88
C GLU A 103 -6.08 -1.01 -8.69
N GLU A 104 -5.59 -0.61 -7.50
CA GLU A 104 -4.15 -0.58 -7.20
C GLU A 104 -3.56 -1.97 -6.96
N VAL A 105 -4.38 -2.91 -6.55
CA VAL A 105 -3.97 -4.29 -6.25
C VAL A 105 -4.62 -5.32 -7.18
N GLY A 106 -5.30 -4.89 -8.22
CA GLY A 106 -5.98 -5.79 -9.16
C GLY A 106 -5.07 -6.80 -9.87
N ALA A 107 -3.77 -6.53 -9.95
CA ALA A 107 -2.78 -7.46 -10.51
C ALA A 107 -2.01 -8.25 -9.44
N TRP A 108 -2.35 -8.10 -8.15
CA TRP A 108 -1.62 -8.71 -7.05
C TRP A 108 -1.57 -10.23 -7.15
N GLN A 109 -2.72 -10.88 -7.37
CA GLN A 109 -2.83 -12.35 -7.39
C GLN A 109 -2.01 -13.00 -8.52
N ASP A 110 -1.82 -12.26 -9.62
CA ASP A 110 -1.04 -12.71 -10.78
C ASP A 110 0.44 -12.29 -10.68
N SER A 111 0.83 -11.60 -9.60
CA SER A 111 2.20 -11.13 -9.42
C SER A 111 3.14 -12.23 -8.93
N GLU A 112 4.41 -12.10 -9.28
CA GLU A 112 5.49 -12.95 -8.76
C GLU A 112 5.62 -12.87 -7.23
N LEU A 113 5.10 -11.81 -6.60
CA LEU A 113 5.15 -11.62 -5.15
C LEU A 113 4.11 -12.44 -4.39
N ALA A 114 2.90 -12.62 -4.95
CA ALA A 114 1.78 -13.20 -4.22
C ALA A 114 2.08 -14.55 -3.52
N PRO A 115 2.84 -15.49 -4.13
CA PRO A 115 3.16 -16.77 -3.51
C PRO A 115 4.02 -16.69 -2.25
N TYR A 116 4.66 -15.56 -1.99
CA TYR A 116 5.50 -15.37 -0.80
C TYR A 116 4.74 -14.91 0.44
N PHE A 117 3.46 -14.55 0.29
CA PHE A 117 2.67 -14.00 1.39
C PHE A 117 1.62 -14.99 1.87
N ASP A 118 1.60 -15.23 3.17
CA ASP A 118 0.62 -16.12 3.81
C ASP A 118 -0.74 -15.45 3.96
N ASP A 119 -0.78 -14.11 4.13
CA ASP A 119 -2.02 -13.31 4.15
C ASP A 119 -1.79 -11.88 3.68
N CYS A 120 -2.86 -11.27 3.15
CA CYS A 120 -2.86 -9.89 2.68
C CYS A 120 -4.05 -9.12 3.26
N VAL A 121 -3.79 -7.97 3.88
CA VAL A 121 -4.81 -7.07 4.41
C VAL A 121 -4.83 -5.79 3.57
N PHE A 122 -5.82 -5.65 2.72
CA PHE A 122 -6.06 -4.48 1.89
C PHE A 122 -7.09 -3.55 2.57
N SER A 123 -6.72 -2.29 2.78
CA SER A 123 -7.51 -1.35 3.58
C SER A 123 -8.93 -1.14 3.05
N PHE A 124 -9.13 -1.15 1.73
CA PHE A 124 -10.46 -0.99 1.12
C PHE A 124 -11.39 -2.17 1.40
N GLU A 125 -10.85 -3.39 1.58
CA GLU A 125 -11.63 -4.60 1.87
C GLU A 125 -12.04 -4.66 3.34
N VAL A 126 -11.15 -4.24 4.23
CA VAL A 126 -11.35 -4.34 5.69
C VAL A 126 -11.88 -3.05 6.31
N HIS A 127 -12.13 -2.03 5.48
CA HIS A 127 -12.65 -0.72 5.89
C HIS A 127 -11.85 -0.04 7.01
N CYS A 128 -10.56 -0.34 7.08
CA CYS A 128 -9.63 0.17 8.06
C CYS A 128 -8.27 0.39 7.40
N SER A 129 -7.58 1.47 7.72
CA SER A 129 -6.32 1.82 7.08
C SER A 129 -5.23 2.16 8.11
N LYS A 130 -3.97 1.93 7.75
CA LYS A 130 -2.83 2.46 8.52
C LYS A 130 -2.97 3.98 8.66
N PRO A 131 -2.72 4.59 9.83
CA PRO A 131 -2.04 4.04 10.99
C PRO A 131 -2.96 3.52 12.11
N ASP A 132 -4.22 3.15 11.82
CA ASP A 132 -5.12 2.59 12.83
C ASP A 132 -4.57 1.25 13.35
N ALA A 133 -4.56 1.08 14.68
CA ALA A 133 -4.06 -0.13 15.30
C ALA A 133 -4.85 -1.40 14.90
N ALA A 134 -6.13 -1.23 14.55
CA ALA A 134 -7.00 -2.34 14.17
C ALA A 134 -6.52 -3.10 12.93
N ILE A 135 -5.91 -2.41 11.94
CA ILE A 135 -5.44 -3.09 10.72
C ILE A 135 -4.24 -4.00 11.00
N TYR A 136 -3.34 -3.60 11.92
CA TYR A 136 -2.18 -4.41 12.32
C TYR A 136 -2.63 -5.60 13.18
N ALA A 137 -3.54 -5.37 14.13
CA ALA A 137 -4.11 -6.44 14.95
C ALA A 137 -4.84 -7.48 14.08
N LEU A 138 -5.58 -7.05 13.06
CA LEU A 138 -6.22 -7.95 12.10
C LEU A 138 -5.19 -8.78 11.33
N ALA A 139 -4.12 -8.17 10.85
CA ALA A 139 -3.05 -8.90 10.14
C ALA A 139 -2.38 -9.95 11.05
N CYS A 140 -2.03 -9.57 12.28
CA CYS A 140 -1.47 -10.52 13.26
C CYS A 140 -2.44 -11.67 13.56
N SER A 141 -3.74 -11.36 13.74
CA SER A 141 -4.78 -12.37 13.97
C SER A 141 -4.92 -13.36 12.83
N ARG A 142 -4.92 -12.88 11.56
CA ARG A 142 -5.03 -13.75 10.38
C ARG A 142 -3.79 -14.62 10.18
N LEU A 143 -2.63 -14.10 10.53
CA LEU A 143 -1.38 -14.85 10.53
C LEU A 143 -1.21 -15.74 11.77
N GLU A 144 -2.10 -15.64 12.76
CA GLU A 144 -1.98 -16.39 14.04
C GLU A 144 -0.66 -16.13 14.75
N VAL A 145 -0.24 -14.86 14.83
CA VAL A 145 0.99 -14.42 15.50
C VAL A 145 0.68 -13.29 16.50
N LEU A 146 1.55 -13.11 17.49
CA LEU A 146 1.44 -12.00 18.42
C LEU A 146 2.12 -10.73 17.84
N PRO A 147 1.57 -9.52 18.10
CA PRO A 147 2.19 -8.28 17.65
C PRO A 147 3.66 -8.13 18.09
N GLU A 148 3.96 -8.47 19.33
CA GLU A 148 5.31 -8.40 19.92
C GLU A 148 6.32 -9.39 19.31
N GLU A 149 5.85 -10.41 18.60
CA GLU A 149 6.66 -11.37 17.85
C GLU A 149 6.81 -10.98 16.38
N SER A 150 6.21 -9.84 15.97
CA SER A 150 6.11 -9.43 14.58
C SER A 150 7.00 -8.22 14.28
N VAL A 151 7.65 -8.25 13.12
CA VAL A 151 8.41 -7.13 12.57
C VAL A 151 7.61 -6.51 11.42
N PHE A 152 7.33 -5.21 11.55
CA PHE A 152 6.71 -4.41 10.48
C PHE A 152 7.80 -3.62 9.74
N VAL A 153 7.88 -3.79 8.44
CA VAL A 153 8.78 -3.04 7.56
C VAL A 153 7.97 -2.17 6.63
N GLY A 154 8.08 -0.86 6.75
CA GLY A 154 7.31 0.10 5.98
C GLY A 154 8.13 1.30 5.51
N ASP A 155 7.61 2.06 4.54
CA ASP A 155 8.29 3.21 3.94
C ASP A 155 8.12 4.52 4.74
N GLY A 156 7.34 4.47 5.82
CA GLY A 156 7.05 5.62 6.68
C GLY A 156 5.86 6.48 6.23
N GLY A 157 5.26 6.18 5.07
CA GLY A 157 4.06 6.87 4.59
C GLY A 157 2.87 6.66 5.54
N SER A 158 1.90 7.59 5.51
CA SER A 158 0.67 7.52 6.32
C SER A 158 0.91 7.30 7.82
N ASN A 159 2.04 7.71 8.36
CA ASN A 159 2.42 7.50 9.76
C ASN A 159 2.39 6.01 10.20
N GLU A 160 2.63 5.10 9.26
CA GLU A 160 2.45 3.65 9.43
C GLU A 160 3.40 3.04 10.45
N LEU A 161 4.65 3.53 10.54
CA LEU A 161 5.63 3.01 11.49
C LEU A 161 5.20 3.26 12.93
N GLU A 162 4.69 4.45 13.20
CA GLU A 162 4.14 4.80 14.51
C GLU A 162 2.86 4.02 14.81
N GLY A 163 2.02 3.78 13.79
CA GLY A 163 0.83 2.92 13.90
C GLY A 163 1.21 1.49 14.29
N ALA A 164 2.19 0.90 13.62
CA ALA A 164 2.70 -0.44 13.91
C ALA A 164 3.28 -0.54 15.34
N ARG A 165 4.10 0.45 15.75
CA ARG A 165 4.65 0.52 17.10
C ARG A 165 3.56 0.57 18.16
N ARG A 166 2.52 1.40 17.96
CA ARG A 166 1.38 1.50 18.89
C ARG A 166 0.55 0.24 18.96
N ALA A 167 0.53 -0.54 17.88
CA ALA A 167 -0.12 -1.86 17.83
C ALA A 167 0.76 -2.97 18.45
N GLY A 168 1.98 -2.67 18.90
CA GLY A 168 2.88 -3.60 19.58
C GLY A 168 3.91 -4.29 18.67
N LEU A 169 3.95 -3.96 17.37
CA LEU A 169 4.91 -4.55 16.44
C LEU A 169 6.28 -3.86 16.54
N HIS A 170 7.33 -4.58 16.19
CA HIS A 170 8.67 -4.01 15.99
C HIS A 170 8.75 -3.33 14.63
N ALA A 171 8.65 -1.99 14.60
CA ALA A 171 8.63 -1.23 13.36
C ALA A 171 10.03 -0.87 12.88
N CYS A 172 10.30 -1.08 11.58
CA CYS A 172 11.52 -0.69 10.88
C CYS A 172 11.18 0.12 9.61
N HIS A 173 12.02 1.08 9.29
CA HIS A 173 11.86 1.93 8.12
C HIS A 173 12.61 1.34 6.92
N ALA A 174 11.88 1.01 5.86
CA ALA A 174 12.41 0.60 4.54
C ALA A 174 13.06 1.81 3.84
N PHE A 175 14.19 2.30 4.39
CA PHE A 175 14.85 3.52 3.94
C PHE A 175 15.39 3.39 2.50
N TRP A 176 15.66 2.17 2.03
CA TRP A 176 16.02 1.91 0.63
C TRP A 176 14.90 2.27 -0.37
N PHE A 177 13.65 2.34 0.10
CA PHE A 177 12.49 2.64 -0.74
C PHE A 177 12.11 4.11 -0.66
N ASN A 178 12.12 4.70 0.54
CA ASN A 178 11.73 6.08 0.76
C ASN A 178 12.72 6.79 1.69
N THR A 179 13.58 7.62 1.10
CA THR A 179 14.61 8.39 1.82
C THR A 179 14.14 9.78 2.25
N TYR A 180 12.96 10.21 1.79
CA TYR A 180 12.47 11.57 2.02
C TYR A 180 11.70 11.72 3.33
N ILE A 181 11.20 10.62 3.88
CA ILE A 181 10.49 10.64 5.16
C ILE A 181 11.50 10.48 6.29
N GLY A 182 11.55 11.50 7.17
CA GLY A 182 12.29 11.40 8.41
C GLY A 182 11.58 10.48 9.40
N SER A 183 12.29 9.56 10.02
CA SER A 183 11.75 8.72 11.08
C SER A 183 12.80 8.43 12.17
N GLU A 184 12.34 8.16 13.39
CA GLU A 184 13.17 7.73 14.53
C GLU A 184 13.38 6.22 14.56
N PHE A 185 12.71 5.48 13.68
CA PHE A 185 12.78 4.02 13.59
C PHE A 185 14.09 3.55 12.98
N VAL A 186 14.44 2.29 13.26
CA VAL A 186 15.59 1.64 12.65
C VAL A 186 15.47 1.73 11.13
N LYS A 187 16.43 2.41 10.50
CA LYS A 187 16.49 2.60 9.06
C LYS A 187 17.25 1.46 8.42
N LEU A 188 16.59 0.76 7.53
CA LEU A 188 17.18 -0.30 6.74
C LEU A 188 17.55 0.26 5.36
N ALA A 189 18.82 0.22 5.01
CA ALA A 189 19.34 0.80 3.76
C ALA A 189 19.21 -0.16 2.56
N SER A 190 18.93 -1.43 2.82
CA SER A 190 18.70 -2.45 1.79
C SER A 190 17.68 -3.51 2.27
N PRO A 191 17.04 -4.24 1.35
CA PRO A 191 16.17 -5.36 1.72
C PRO A 191 16.87 -6.42 2.56
N SER A 192 18.13 -6.74 2.28
CA SER A 192 18.90 -7.74 3.01
C SER A 192 19.12 -7.41 4.49
N GLU A 193 19.06 -6.12 4.88
CA GLU A 193 19.19 -5.72 6.29
C GLU A 193 18.00 -6.16 7.14
N VAL A 194 16.85 -6.44 6.53
CA VAL A 194 15.69 -7.05 7.22
C VAL A 194 16.10 -8.36 7.88
N LEU A 195 16.92 -9.17 7.22
CA LEU A 195 17.38 -10.47 7.76
C LEU A 195 18.19 -10.31 9.05
N ASN A 196 18.92 -9.21 9.22
CA ASN A 196 19.68 -8.95 10.44
C ASN A 196 18.73 -8.68 11.62
N VAL A 197 17.65 -7.93 11.36
CA VAL A 197 16.61 -7.67 12.38
C VAL A 197 15.91 -8.97 12.76
N LEU A 198 15.47 -9.76 11.78
CA LEU A 198 14.76 -11.02 12.02
C LEU A 198 15.63 -12.01 12.82
N ARG A 199 16.90 -12.17 12.47
CA ARG A 199 17.83 -13.04 13.22
C ARG A 199 18.02 -12.58 14.67
N ALA A 200 18.13 -11.25 14.89
CA ALA A 200 18.25 -10.70 16.24
C ALA A 200 16.99 -10.90 17.09
N CYS A 201 15.80 -10.91 16.48
CA CYS A 201 14.54 -11.21 17.16
C CYS A 201 14.43 -12.70 17.51
N VAL A 202 14.76 -13.62 16.58
CA VAL A 202 14.70 -15.07 16.81
C VAL A 202 15.65 -15.53 17.92
N ILE A 203 16.85 -14.94 18.02
CA ILE A 203 17.82 -15.28 19.08
C ILE A 203 17.31 -14.89 20.47
N LYS A 204 16.48 -13.87 20.59
CA LYS A 204 15.92 -13.44 21.89
C LYS A 204 14.72 -14.27 22.35
N ALA A 205 14.09 -15.00 21.45
CA ALA A 205 12.92 -15.84 21.73
C ALA A 205 13.29 -17.27 22.18
N ASN A 206 14.55 -17.68 22.00
CA ASN A 206 15.14 -18.95 22.48
C ASN A 206 15.98 -18.73 23.74
#